data_bffa8806680a1120b5c354154f116524
#
_entry.id   bffa8806680a1120b5c354154f116524
#
_cell.length_a   1.000
_cell.length_b   1.000
_cell.length_c   1.000
_cell.angle_alpha   90.00
_cell.angle_beta   90.00
_cell.angle_gamma   90.00
#
_symmetry.space_group_name_H-M   'P 1'
#
loop_
_entity.id
_entity.type
_entity.pdbx_description
1 polymer ?
#
loop_
_entity_poly.entity_id
_entity_poly.type
_entity_poly.pdbx_seq_one_letter_code
_entity_poly.pdbx_strand_id
1 'polypeptide(L)'
;DFINDKPGEGSLSRISTYVKRLRAAQGEGHVLLVDNGDILQGQPAAYYYNYVDTTSTHLCARMLNEMGYLCGTLGNHDVETGHAVYDRWMDDCGFAVLGANVVDKRKNKLYLTAYVQEEVDGVRIGVLGMITPTIPQWLPERLWKYLDFRDCVETARRVVPIIRRAAKADIVVVVMHSGVGEHNATGRMLDHAAFQVAEQVPDIDILFCGHDHRIANTTVTNKISGRQTLVLNPGANAMNIAQADIKVTLGPDGKRKKKEIVGNVIDIRGEQPDSVFLSHYTKEFNDIRNFTTQVIGRNKNELDTRSAYFGSSAFVDFIHRIQLAVTGADIS
;
A
#
# COMPACT_ATOMS: atom_id res chain seq x y z
N ASP A 1 3.53 -7.38 -9.58
CA ASP A 1 3.58 -7.42 -11.04
C ASP A 1 2.20 -7.70 -11.60
N PHE A 2 1.69 -6.85 -12.49
CA PHE A 2 0.35 -7.00 -13.03
C PHE A 2 0.30 -7.95 -14.24
N ILE A 3 1.44 -8.20 -14.87
CA ILE A 3 1.56 -9.00 -16.09
C ILE A 3 2.29 -10.33 -15.87
N ASN A 4 2.73 -10.60 -14.66
CA ASN A 4 3.53 -11.78 -14.42
C ASN A 4 2.63 -13.01 -14.25
N ASP A 5 2.61 -13.87 -15.28
CA ASP A 5 1.87 -15.12 -15.29
C ASP A 5 2.72 -16.29 -14.80
N LYS A 6 3.94 -16.03 -14.34
CA LYS A 6 4.80 -17.10 -13.87
C LYS A 6 4.18 -17.83 -12.69
N PRO A 7 4.18 -19.14 -12.68
CA PRO A 7 3.68 -19.91 -11.54
C PRO A 7 4.41 -19.52 -10.25
N GLY A 8 3.66 -19.32 -9.18
CA GLY A 8 4.20 -19.01 -7.86
C GLY A 8 4.50 -17.54 -7.59
N GLU A 9 4.21 -16.64 -8.53
CA GLU A 9 4.32 -15.20 -8.33
C GLU A 9 2.95 -14.53 -8.16
N GLY A 10 2.89 -13.44 -7.38
CA GLY A 10 1.69 -12.63 -7.21
C GLY A 10 1.50 -11.65 -8.36
N SER A 11 0.25 -11.23 -8.61
CA SER A 11 -0.05 -10.17 -9.59
C SER A 11 -1.40 -9.53 -9.35
N LEU A 12 -1.62 -8.31 -9.83
CA LEU A 12 -2.93 -7.65 -9.80
C LEU A 12 -3.99 -8.43 -10.59
N SER A 13 -3.61 -9.11 -11.65
CA SER A 13 -4.55 -9.95 -12.42
C SER A 13 -5.08 -11.16 -11.62
N ARG A 14 -4.26 -11.73 -10.74
CA ARG A 14 -4.70 -12.78 -9.81
C ARG A 14 -5.57 -12.23 -8.68
N ILE A 15 -5.22 -11.04 -8.18
CA ILE A 15 -6.09 -10.30 -7.24
C ILE A 15 -7.44 -10.03 -7.89
N SER A 16 -7.48 -9.59 -9.15
CA SER A 16 -8.73 -9.36 -9.88
C SER A 16 -9.61 -10.61 -9.94
N THR A 17 -9.03 -11.78 -10.25
CA THR A 17 -9.76 -13.06 -10.24
C THR A 17 -10.38 -13.36 -8.87
N TYR A 18 -9.57 -13.24 -7.83
CA TYR A 18 -10.04 -13.49 -6.46
C TYR A 18 -11.16 -12.52 -6.06
N VAL A 19 -10.99 -11.23 -6.31
CA VAL A 19 -11.97 -10.19 -5.97
C VAL A 19 -13.28 -10.38 -6.73
N LYS A 20 -13.23 -10.67 -8.03
CA LYS A 20 -14.43 -10.96 -8.82
C LYS A 20 -15.19 -12.16 -8.27
N ARG A 21 -14.49 -13.24 -7.89
CA ARG A 21 -15.10 -14.39 -7.26
C ARG A 21 -15.74 -14.05 -5.91
N LEU A 22 -15.06 -13.25 -5.09
CA LEU A 22 -15.57 -12.83 -3.79
C LEU A 22 -16.81 -11.96 -3.95
N ARG A 23 -16.79 -10.99 -4.87
CA ARG A 23 -17.95 -10.14 -5.18
C ARG A 23 -19.14 -10.94 -5.70
N ALA A 24 -18.91 -11.92 -6.55
CA ALA A 24 -19.95 -12.82 -7.03
C ALA A 24 -20.61 -13.64 -5.89
N ALA A 25 -19.83 -14.00 -4.88
CA ALA A 25 -20.32 -14.79 -3.75
C ALA A 25 -21.00 -13.95 -2.66
N GLN A 26 -20.53 -12.74 -2.40
CA GLN A 26 -20.96 -11.87 -1.28
C GLN A 26 -21.88 -10.73 -1.73
N GLY A 27 -21.91 -10.41 -3.01
CA GLY A 27 -22.52 -9.19 -3.56
C GLY A 27 -21.48 -8.10 -3.82
N GLU A 28 -21.64 -7.39 -4.94
CA GLU A 28 -20.66 -6.38 -5.40
C GLU A 28 -20.40 -5.29 -4.36
N GLY A 29 -21.44 -4.74 -3.74
CA GLY A 29 -21.34 -3.68 -2.73
C GLY A 29 -20.84 -4.14 -1.35
N HIS A 30 -20.65 -5.44 -1.13
CA HIS A 30 -20.19 -5.99 0.16
C HIS A 30 -18.68 -6.22 0.22
N VAL A 31 -17.95 -5.97 -0.85
CA VAL A 31 -16.49 -6.14 -0.93
C VAL A 31 -15.83 -4.81 -1.16
N LEU A 32 -15.21 -4.28 -0.12
CA LEU A 32 -14.47 -3.02 -0.16
C LEU A 32 -12.97 -3.32 -0.32
N LEU A 33 -12.34 -2.74 -1.33
CA LEU A 33 -10.90 -2.86 -1.57
C LEU A 33 -10.19 -1.63 -1.06
N VAL A 34 -9.05 -1.83 -0.41
CA VAL A 34 -8.15 -0.76 0.01
C VAL A 34 -6.72 -1.09 -0.42
N ASP A 35 -5.99 -0.08 -0.88
CA ASP A 35 -4.56 -0.18 -1.19
C ASP A 35 -3.74 0.38 -0.03
N ASN A 36 -2.59 -0.19 0.25
CA ASN A 36 -1.74 0.24 1.36
C ASN A 36 -0.39 0.82 0.92
N GLY A 37 -0.30 1.34 -0.30
CA GLY A 37 0.88 2.03 -0.82
C GLY A 37 2.01 1.13 -1.33
N ASP A 38 3.07 1.78 -1.80
CA ASP A 38 4.23 1.17 -2.46
C ASP A 38 3.90 0.49 -3.80
N ILE A 39 3.06 1.14 -4.60
CA ILE A 39 2.70 0.65 -5.93
C ILE A 39 3.53 1.28 -7.07
N LEU A 40 4.17 2.43 -6.83
CA LEU A 40 4.85 3.21 -7.88
C LEU A 40 6.30 2.80 -8.11
N GLN A 41 6.81 1.75 -7.46
CA GLN A 41 8.19 1.30 -7.62
C GLN A 41 8.27 -0.23 -7.74
N GLY A 42 9.42 -0.72 -8.22
CA GLY A 42 9.80 -2.13 -8.23
C GLY A 42 9.58 -2.84 -9.56
N GLN A 43 8.81 -2.28 -10.49
CA GLN A 43 8.50 -2.91 -11.77
C GLN A 43 8.79 -1.99 -12.96
N PRO A 44 9.24 -2.53 -14.10
CA PRO A 44 9.43 -1.74 -15.32
C PRO A 44 8.19 -0.99 -15.76
N ALA A 45 7.01 -1.53 -15.49
CA ALA A 45 5.73 -0.88 -15.77
C ALA A 45 5.54 0.42 -14.98
N ALA A 46 5.81 0.40 -13.68
CA ALA A 46 5.77 1.58 -12.84
C ALA A 46 6.80 2.62 -13.33
N TYR A 47 8.05 2.21 -13.56
CA TYR A 47 9.10 3.09 -14.09
C TYR A 47 8.69 3.76 -15.40
N TYR A 48 8.11 2.99 -16.34
CA TYR A 48 7.70 3.51 -17.65
C TYR A 48 6.68 4.64 -17.50
N TYR A 49 5.64 4.46 -16.69
CA TYR A 49 4.63 5.49 -16.46
C TYR A 49 5.06 6.58 -15.49
N ASN A 50 6.04 6.32 -14.64
CA ASN A 50 6.63 7.36 -13.81
C ASN A 50 7.43 8.38 -14.62
N TYR A 51 8.26 7.90 -15.58
CA TYR A 51 9.35 8.71 -16.14
C TYR A 51 9.45 8.72 -17.67
N VAL A 52 8.78 7.82 -18.39
CA VAL A 52 8.84 7.73 -19.85
C VAL A 52 7.56 8.25 -20.48
N ASP A 53 6.43 7.61 -20.20
CA ASP A 53 5.11 8.11 -20.59
C ASP A 53 4.49 8.92 -19.42
N THR A 54 4.82 10.19 -19.39
CA THR A 54 4.34 11.10 -18.34
C THR A 54 3.06 11.84 -18.69
N THR A 55 2.45 11.53 -19.83
CA THR A 55 1.28 12.23 -20.37
C THR A 55 0.01 11.39 -20.36
N SER A 56 0.13 10.09 -20.48
CA SER A 56 -1.00 9.17 -20.35
C SER A 56 -1.42 9.02 -18.88
N THR A 57 -2.70 8.67 -18.65
CA THR A 57 -3.17 8.26 -17.32
C THR A 57 -2.28 7.14 -16.78
N HIS A 58 -1.82 7.28 -15.54
CA HIS A 58 -0.88 6.34 -14.94
C HIS A 58 -1.46 4.92 -14.89
N LEU A 59 -0.72 3.95 -15.41
CA LEU A 59 -1.22 2.57 -15.54
C LEU A 59 -1.69 1.98 -14.21
N CYS A 60 -0.92 2.18 -13.13
CA CYS A 60 -1.30 1.67 -11.81
C CYS A 60 -2.64 2.29 -11.34
N ALA A 61 -2.88 3.59 -11.57
CA ALA A 61 -4.15 4.22 -11.24
C ALA A 61 -5.31 3.61 -12.05
N ARG A 62 -5.14 3.45 -13.37
CA ARG A 62 -6.15 2.82 -14.22
C ARG A 62 -6.54 1.42 -13.76
N MET A 63 -5.55 0.61 -13.35
CA MET A 63 -5.78 -0.76 -12.90
C MET A 63 -6.54 -0.79 -11.57
N LEU A 64 -6.16 0.04 -10.62
CA LEU A 64 -6.87 0.14 -9.33
C LEU A 64 -8.28 0.72 -9.52
N ASN A 65 -8.46 1.71 -10.41
CA ASN A 65 -9.77 2.25 -10.76
C ASN A 65 -10.69 1.17 -11.35
N GLU A 66 -10.19 0.36 -12.28
CA GLU A 66 -10.97 -0.74 -12.89
C GLU A 66 -11.35 -1.80 -11.85
N MET A 67 -10.48 -2.09 -10.91
CA MET A 67 -10.76 -3.04 -9.82
C MET A 67 -11.73 -2.48 -8.77
N GLY A 68 -12.04 -1.18 -8.80
CA GLY A 68 -12.97 -0.53 -7.88
C GLY A 68 -12.43 -0.42 -6.45
N TYR A 69 -11.22 0.07 -6.29
CA TYR A 69 -10.70 0.40 -4.97
C TYR A 69 -11.46 1.57 -4.33
N LEU A 70 -11.79 1.45 -3.05
CA LEU A 70 -12.46 2.47 -2.25
C LEU A 70 -11.52 3.62 -1.91
N CYS A 71 -10.31 3.27 -1.51
CA CYS A 71 -9.25 4.22 -1.15
C CYS A 71 -7.88 3.54 -1.18
N GLY A 72 -6.84 4.36 -1.12
CA GLY A 72 -5.47 3.91 -0.96
C GLY A 72 -4.69 4.81 -0.02
N THR A 73 -3.43 4.46 0.26
CA THR A 73 -2.45 5.29 0.96
C THR A 73 -1.21 5.47 0.07
N LEU A 74 -0.33 6.40 0.44
CA LEU A 74 1.04 6.42 -0.09
C LEU A 74 1.94 5.51 0.75
N GLY A 75 2.90 4.87 0.11
CA GLY A 75 4.04 4.28 0.76
C GLY A 75 5.32 5.11 0.58
N ASN A 76 6.41 4.70 1.22
CA ASN A 76 7.69 5.41 1.11
C ASN A 76 8.26 5.38 -0.31
N HIS A 77 8.07 4.26 -1.02
CA HIS A 77 8.50 4.14 -2.42
C HIS A 77 7.64 4.93 -3.39
N ASP A 78 6.39 5.23 -3.04
CA ASP A 78 5.59 6.18 -3.82
C ASP A 78 6.13 7.61 -3.65
N VAL A 79 6.43 8.02 -2.42
CA VAL A 79 7.02 9.34 -2.13
C VAL A 79 8.42 9.48 -2.75
N GLU A 80 9.19 8.39 -2.86
CA GLU A 80 10.51 8.35 -3.50
C GLU A 80 10.47 8.77 -4.96
N THR A 81 9.36 8.61 -5.66
CA THR A 81 9.21 9.05 -7.06
C THR A 81 9.19 10.57 -7.23
N GLY A 82 8.92 11.32 -6.15
CA GLY A 82 8.83 12.79 -6.14
C GLY A 82 7.48 13.33 -6.58
N HIS A 83 7.21 14.60 -6.21
CA HIS A 83 5.94 15.29 -6.46
C HIS A 83 5.43 15.18 -7.91
N ALA A 84 6.32 15.27 -8.89
CA ALA A 84 5.91 15.19 -10.30
C ALA A 84 5.26 13.87 -10.69
N VAL A 85 5.52 12.80 -9.95
CA VAL A 85 5.00 11.47 -10.22
C VAL A 85 3.82 11.16 -9.30
N TYR A 86 4.02 11.19 -7.97
CA TYR A 86 2.94 10.76 -7.08
C TYR A 86 1.75 11.73 -7.04
N ASP A 87 1.96 13.05 -7.25
CA ASP A 87 0.83 13.99 -7.37
C ASP A 87 -0.01 13.66 -8.60
N ARG A 88 0.63 13.45 -9.76
CA ARG A 88 -0.05 13.05 -10.99
C ARG A 88 -0.77 11.71 -10.83
N TRP A 89 -0.13 10.72 -10.21
CA TRP A 89 -0.75 9.42 -9.96
C TRP A 89 -1.99 9.55 -9.08
N MET A 90 -1.94 10.39 -8.04
CA MET A 90 -3.09 10.66 -7.18
C MET A 90 -4.24 11.35 -7.93
N ASP A 91 -3.91 12.30 -8.83
CA ASP A 91 -4.89 12.97 -9.69
C ASP A 91 -5.56 11.98 -10.67
N ASP A 92 -4.84 10.96 -11.11
CA ASP A 92 -5.34 9.89 -11.98
C ASP A 92 -6.19 8.84 -11.23
N CYS A 93 -6.11 8.77 -9.90
CA CYS A 93 -6.91 7.84 -9.09
C CYS A 93 -8.38 8.30 -9.02
N GLY A 94 -9.30 7.40 -9.34
CA GLY A 94 -10.74 7.59 -9.20
C GLY A 94 -11.25 7.44 -7.75
N PHE A 95 -10.35 7.27 -6.80
CA PHE A 95 -10.60 7.07 -5.37
C PHE A 95 -9.69 7.99 -4.54
N ALA A 96 -10.01 8.16 -3.26
CA ALA A 96 -9.23 9.01 -2.37
C ALA A 96 -7.92 8.32 -1.95
N VAL A 97 -6.79 9.01 -2.12
CA VAL A 97 -5.52 8.63 -1.48
C VAL A 97 -5.45 9.29 -0.12
N LEU A 98 -5.29 8.49 0.93
CA LEU A 98 -5.42 8.88 2.32
C LEU A 98 -4.05 9.11 2.98
N GLY A 99 -3.99 10.08 3.91
CA GLY A 99 -2.76 10.36 4.65
C GLY A 99 -3.01 11.37 5.77
N ALA A 100 -3.69 10.94 6.83
CA ALA A 100 -4.07 11.82 7.95
C ALA A 100 -2.89 12.43 8.70
N ASN A 101 -1.70 11.86 8.57
CA ASN A 101 -0.47 12.32 9.18
C ASN A 101 0.44 13.09 8.22
N VAL A 102 0.00 13.37 6.99
CA VAL A 102 0.78 14.15 6.00
C VAL A 102 0.22 15.56 5.89
N VAL A 103 1.07 16.56 6.16
CA VAL A 103 0.68 17.96 6.22
C VAL A 103 1.50 18.80 5.24
N ASP A 104 0.83 19.65 4.46
CA ASP A 104 1.50 20.72 3.69
C ASP A 104 1.87 21.87 4.63
N LYS A 105 3.17 22.03 4.91
CA LYS A 105 3.73 23.07 5.80
C LYS A 105 3.41 24.50 5.35
N ARG A 106 3.26 24.72 4.03
CA ARG A 106 2.96 26.05 3.47
C ARG A 106 1.54 26.50 3.79
N LYS A 107 0.60 25.54 3.75
CA LYS A 107 -0.82 25.80 3.96
C LYS A 107 -1.26 25.51 5.39
N ASN A 108 -0.41 24.84 6.17
CA ASN A 108 -0.74 24.27 7.49
C ASN A 108 -2.06 23.47 7.47
N LYS A 109 -2.23 22.66 6.42
CA LYS A 109 -3.40 21.81 6.19
C LYS A 109 -2.96 20.41 5.84
N LEU A 110 -3.86 19.43 5.99
CA LEU A 110 -3.60 18.10 5.48
C LEU A 110 -3.29 18.17 3.98
N TYR A 111 -2.29 17.43 3.58
CA TYR A 111 -1.91 17.26 2.18
C TYR A 111 -2.84 16.26 1.47
N LEU A 112 -3.20 15.21 2.18
CA LEU A 112 -4.09 14.15 1.74
C LEU A 112 -5.39 14.13 2.55
N THR A 113 -6.41 13.47 2.05
CA THR A 113 -7.64 13.21 2.79
C THR A 113 -7.33 12.35 4.02
N ALA A 114 -7.91 12.69 5.19
CA ALA A 114 -7.62 11.94 6.41
C ALA A 114 -8.29 10.56 6.43
N TYR A 115 -9.54 10.49 6.04
CA TYR A 115 -10.36 9.28 6.05
C TYR A 115 -11.49 9.37 5.03
N VAL A 116 -12.00 8.22 4.65
CA VAL A 116 -13.26 8.09 3.89
C VAL A 116 -14.28 7.32 4.71
N GLN A 117 -15.54 7.41 4.31
CA GLN A 117 -16.64 6.67 4.92
C GLN A 117 -17.48 6.02 3.83
N GLU A 118 -17.85 4.76 4.05
CA GLU A 118 -18.74 3.97 3.20
C GLU A 118 -19.87 3.42 4.06
N GLU A 119 -21.04 3.20 3.46
CA GLU A 119 -22.18 2.58 4.13
C GLU A 119 -22.63 1.35 3.35
N VAL A 120 -22.60 0.19 4.01
CA VAL A 120 -23.00 -1.10 3.46
C VAL A 120 -24.14 -1.64 4.32
N ASP A 121 -25.34 -1.81 3.76
CA ASP A 121 -26.54 -2.28 4.46
C ASP A 121 -26.82 -1.54 5.78
N GLY A 122 -26.62 -0.23 5.77
CA GLY A 122 -26.81 0.61 6.97
C GLY A 122 -25.70 0.51 8.00
N VAL A 123 -24.60 -0.23 7.74
CA VAL A 123 -23.39 -0.27 8.54
C VAL A 123 -22.39 0.75 8.04
N ARG A 124 -22.02 1.73 8.83
CA ARG A 124 -21.05 2.77 8.46
C ARG A 124 -19.65 2.33 8.80
N ILE A 125 -18.79 2.31 7.79
CA ILE A 125 -17.39 1.91 7.86
C ILE A 125 -16.54 3.16 7.61
N GLY A 126 -15.74 3.57 8.58
CA GLY A 126 -14.77 4.66 8.40
C GLY A 126 -13.38 4.11 8.22
N VAL A 127 -12.69 4.56 7.17
CA VAL A 127 -11.32 4.11 6.82
C VAL A 127 -10.35 5.27 6.95
N LEU A 128 -9.47 5.20 7.95
CA LEU A 128 -8.39 6.15 8.22
C LEU A 128 -7.12 5.70 7.47
N GLY A 129 -6.48 6.60 6.72
CA GLY A 129 -5.19 6.33 6.07
C GLY A 129 -4.02 7.03 6.73
N MET A 130 -2.87 6.36 6.82
CA MET A 130 -1.60 6.92 7.33
C MET A 130 -0.40 6.32 6.62
N ILE A 131 0.74 7.02 6.69
CA ILE A 131 2.03 6.57 6.19
C ILE A 131 3.06 6.61 7.33
N THR A 132 4.15 5.83 7.22
CA THR A 132 5.27 5.92 8.15
C THR A 132 5.79 7.36 8.27
N PRO A 133 6.07 7.83 9.49
CA PRO A 133 6.58 9.18 9.69
C PRO A 133 8.08 9.32 9.39
N THR A 134 8.79 8.22 9.09
CA THR A 134 10.25 8.18 8.95
C THR A 134 10.75 8.54 7.54
N ILE A 135 9.87 8.93 6.63
CA ILE A 135 10.21 9.37 5.27
C ILE A 135 11.43 10.32 5.22
N PRO A 136 11.52 11.37 6.10
CA PRO A 136 12.66 12.29 6.10
C PRO A 136 14.01 11.66 6.48
N GLN A 137 14.01 10.46 7.04
CA GLN A 137 15.25 9.75 7.42
C GLN A 137 15.89 9.01 6.23
N TRP A 138 15.10 8.70 5.20
CA TRP A 138 15.55 7.89 4.07
C TRP A 138 15.62 8.67 2.76
N LEU A 139 14.72 9.63 2.59
CA LEU A 139 14.54 10.30 1.31
C LEU A 139 15.05 11.75 1.37
N PRO A 140 15.75 12.21 0.33
CA PRO A 140 16.17 13.60 0.24
C PRO A 140 14.94 14.54 0.16
N GLU A 141 15.04 15.68 0.85
CA GLU A 141 13.93 16.64 1.01
C GLU A 141 13.28 17.07 -0.32
N ARG A 142 14.02 17.11 -1.42
CA ARG A 142 13.48 17.49 -2.73
C ARG A 142 12.31 16.62 -3.19
N LEU A 143 12.22 15.37 -2.73
CA LEU A 143 11.17 14.41 -3.13
C LEU A 143 9.86 14.62 -2.35
N TRP A 144 9.94 15.12 -1.13
CA TRP A 144 8.80 15.41 -0.25
C TRP A 144 8.75 16.87 0.20
N LYS A 145 9.27 17.77 -0.63
CA LYS A 145 9.38 19.19 -0.32
C LYS A 145 8.06 19.76 0.17
N TYR A 146 8.11 20.53 1.27
CA TYR A 146 6.98 21.12 1.96
C TYR A 146 6.03 20.17 2.71
N LEU A 147 6.28 18.88 2.71
CA LEU A 147 5.51 17.96 3.53
C LEU A 147 6.08 17.83 4.94
N ASP A 148 5.22 17.47 5.88
CA ASP A 148 5.53 17.12 7.25
C ASP A 148 4.81 15.79 7.56
N PHE A 149 5.55 14.82 8.08
CA PHE A 149 5.03 13.49 8.41
C PHE A 149 4.94 13.37 9.93
N ARG A 150 3.72 13.30 10.43
CA ARG A 150 3.44 13.32 11.87
C ARG A 150 3.36 11.91 12.43
N ASP A 151 3.54 11.82 13.76
CA ASP A 151 3.44 10.57 14.49
C ASP A 151 2.09 9.86 14.27
N CYS A 152 2.14 8.54 14.01
CA CYS A 152 0.96 7.74 13.70
C CYS A 152 0.03 7.59 14.90
N VAL A 153 0.56 7.38 16.10
CA VAL A 153 -0.26 7.21 17.32
C VAL A 153 -0.97 8.51 17.67
N GLU A 154 -0.28 9.64 17.64
CA GLU A 154 -0.86 10.95 17.92
C GLU A 154 -1.92 11.33 16.88
N THR A 155 -1.65 11.03 15.62
CA THR A 155 -2.62 11.25 14.54
C THR A 155 -3.86 10.40 14.72
N ALA A 156 -3.71 9.09 14.95
CA ALA A 156 -4.82 8.19 15.16
C ALA A 156 -5.64 8.57 16.40
N ARG A 157 -5.00 8.96 17.52
CA ARG A 157 -5.69 9.46 18.73
C ARG A 157 -6.59 10.66 18.46
N ARG A 158 -6.21 11.50 17.50
CA ARG A 158 -6.99 12.68 17.12
C ARG A 158 -8.13 12.33 16.15
N VAL A 159 -7.88 11.46 15.16
CA VAL A 159 -8.81 11.23 14.05
C VAL A 159 -9.81 10.10 14.35
N VAL A 160 -9.42 9.02 15.02
CA VAL A 160 -10.32 7.89 15.34
C VAL A 160 -11.58 8.33 16.10
N PRO A 161 -11.50 9.21 17.14
CA PRO A 161 -12.71 9.72 17.79
C PRO A 161 -13.63 10.52 16.87
N ILE A 162 -13.09 11.23 15.87
CA ILE A 162 -13.89 11.95 14.87
C ILE A 162 -14.69 10.95 14.04
N ILE A 163 -14.02 9.93 13.50
CA ILE A 163 -14.65 8.88 12.70
C ILE A 163 -15.70 8.15 13.53
N ARG A 164 -15.39 7.77 14.75
CA ARG A 164 -16.30 7.00 15.62
C ARG A 164 -17.51 7.79 16.06
N ARG A 165 -17.33 9.05 16.48
CA ARG A 165 -18.37 9.86 17.12
C ARG A 165 -19.04 10.85 16.18
N ALA A 166 -18.27 11.65 15.45
CA ALA A 166 -18.82 12.68 14.56
C ALA A 166 -19.37 12.07 13.26
N ALA A 167 -18.61 11.18 12.62
CA ALA A 167 -19.06 10.44 11.44
C ALA A 167 -19.91 9.20 11.79
N LYS A 168 -20.06 8.87 13.09
CA LYS A 168 -20.89 7.78 13.62
C LYS A 168 -20.56 6.41 13.00
N ALA A 169 -19.29 6.14 12.72
CA ALA A 169 -18.88 4.88 12.15
C ALA A 169 -19.10 3.71 13.12
N ASP A 170 -19.64 2.62 12.61
CA ASP A 170 -19.86 1.37 13.32
C ASP A 170 -18.62 0.50 13.34
N ILE A 171 -17.87 0.57 12.27
CA ILE A 171 -16.57 -0.08 12.09
C ILE A 171 -15.54 1.00 11.77
N VAL A 172 -14.41 0.97 12.46
CA VAL A 172 -13.24 1.81 12.18
C VAL A 172 -12.10 0.93 11.69
N VAL A 173 -11.70 1.18 10.46
CA VAL A 173 -10.56 0.56 9.80
C VAL A 173 -9.42 1.57 9.74
N VAL A 174 -8.22 1.15 10.06
CA VAL A 174 -6.99 1.90 9.80
C VAL A 174 -6.23 1.18 8.70
N VAL A 175 -5.84 1.92 7.66
CA VAL A 175 -4.93 1.46 6.60
C VAL A 175 -3.66 2.28 6.74
N MET A 176 -2.55 1.64 7.05
CA MET A 176 -1.32 2.39 7.28
C MET A 176 -0.11 1.72 6.61
N HIS A 177 0.60 2.51 5.82
CA HIS A 177 1.89 2.11 5.26
C HIS A 177 2.98 2.28 6.33
N SER A 178 3.02 1.35 7.27
CA SER A 178 3.97 1.24 8.38
C SER A 178 3.99 -0.22 8.84
N GLY A 179 5.13 -0.72 9.25
CA GLY A 179 5.29 -2.13 9.62
C GLY A 179 4.54 -2.54 10.89
N VAL A 180 4.52 -3.84 11.13
CA VAL A 180 3.84 -4.45 12.28
C VAL A 180 4.36 -3.89 13.61
N GLY A 181 5.69 -3.75 13.73
CA GLY A 181 6.32 -3.27 14.95
C GLY A 181 6.38 -4.33 16.06
N GLU A 182 6.64 -3.85 17.27
CA GLU A 182 6.76 -4.70 18.46
C GLU A 182 5.70 -4.35 19.51
N HIS A 183 5.29 -5.35 20.27
CA HIS A 183 4.42 -5.14 21.43
C HIS A 183 5.12 -4.28 22.49
N ASN A 184 4.33 -3.41 23.13
CA ASN A 184 4.80 -2.48 24.16
C ASN A 184 5.88 -1.50 23.67
N ALA A 185 6.00 -1.28 22.37
CA ALA A 185 6.94 -0.30 21.83
C ALA A 185 6.69 1.07 22.45
N THR A 186 7.77 1.71 22.89
CA THR A 186 7.78 3.07 23.41
C THR A 186 8.55 3.97 22.47
N GLY A 187 8.22 5.22 22.43
CA GLY A 187 8.84 6.18 21.53
C GLY A 187 7.82 6.82 20.59
N ARG A 188 8.31 7.76 19.82
CA ARG A 188 7.54 8.53 18.85
C ARG A 188 8.16 8.37 17.47
N MET A 189 7.39 8.69 16.44
CA MET A 189 7.88 8.64 15.06
C MET A 189 8.44 7.25 14.68
N LEU A 190 7.79 6.19 15.14
CA LEU A 190 8.23 4.83 14.85
C LEU A 190 7.91 4.49 13.39
N ASP A 191 8.88 3.84 12.75
CA ASP A 191 8.73 3.33 11.39
C ASP A 191 7.71 2.18 11.32
N HIS A 192 7.78 1.26 12.25
CA HIS A 192 6.88 0.13 12.40
C HIS A 192 5.97 0.36 13.61
N ALA A 193 4.79 0.98 13.38
CA ALA A 193 3.94 1.49 14.45
C ALA A 193 2.58 0.78 14.58
N ALA A 194 2.28 -0.28 13.80
CA ALA A 194 0.94 -0.86 13.79
C ALA A 194 0.51 -1.40 15.16
N PHE A 195 1.37 -2.16 15.85
CA PHE A 195 1.04 -2.64 17.20
C PHE A 195 0.92 -1.49 18.19
N GLN A 196 1.78 -0.47 18.10
CA GLN A 196 1.70 0.69 18.99
C GLN A 196 0.39 1.46 18.80
N VAL A 197 -0.07 1.64 17.57
CA VAL A 197 -1.35 2.26 17.26
C VAL A 197 -2.50 1.43 17.83
N ALA A 198 -2.52 0.11 17.58
CA ALA A 198 -3.56 -0.78 18.09
C ALA A 198 -3.60 -0.83 19.62
N GLU A 199 -2.45 -0.87 20.29
CA GLU A 199 -2.34 -0.91 21.76
C GLU A 199 -2.75 0.40 22.44
N GLN A 200 -2.50 1.55 21.81
CA GLN A 200 -2.63 2.85 22.46
C GLN A 200 -3.80 3.70 21.97
N VAL A 201 -4.43 3.34 20.86
CA VAL A 201 -5.58 4.08 20.31
C VAL A 201 -6.85 3.23 20.44
N PRO A 202 -7.79 3.59 21.30
CA PRO A 202 -9.04 2.84 21.45
C PRO A 202 -9.95 3.01 20.22
N ASP A 203 -10.94 2.12 20.13
CA ASP A 203 -12.02 2.16 19.14
C ASP A 203 -11.59 1.90 17.67
N ILE A 204 -10.43 1.31 17.43
CA ILE A 204 -10.04 0.71 16.16
C ILE A 204 -10.51 -0.75 16.15
N ASP A 205 -11.21 -1.16 15.10
CA ASP A 205 -11.69 -2.54 14.94
C ASP A 205 -10.70 -3.37 14.11
N ILE A 206 -10.18 -2.80 13.02
CA ILE A 206 -9.28 -3.45 12.07
C ILE A 206 -8.14 -2.49 11.74
N LEU A 207 -6.93 -3.02 11.65
CA LEU A 207 -5.75 -2.30 11.21
C LEU A 207 -5.05 -3.13 10.13
N PHE A 208 -5.05 -2.63 8.89
CA PHE A 208 -4.19 -3.13 7.82
C PHE A 208 -2.88 -2.38 7.84
N CYS A 209 -1.77 -3.11 7.83
CA CYS A 209 -0.42 -2.56 7.78
C CYS A 209 0.40 -3.18 6.64
N GLY A 210 1.58 -2.65 6.38
CA GLY A 210 2.45 -3.10 5.30
C GLY A 210 3.90 -2.66 5.54
N HIS A 211 4.64 -2.27 4.48
CA HIS A 211 5.98 -1.68 4.56
C HIS A 211 7.12 -2.66 4.96
N ASP A 212 6.96 -3.43 6.01
CA ASP A 212 7.98 -4.37 6.51
C ASP A 212 7.96 -5.74 5.82
N HIS A 213 7.08 -5.93 4.84
CA HIS A 213 6.90 -7.15 4.05
C HIS A 213 6.61 -8.42 4.87
N ARG A 214 6.23 -8.28 6.13
CA ARG A 214 5.89 -9.42 7.00
C ARG A 214 4.45 -9.82 6.82
N ILE A 215 4.17 -11.11 6.87
CA ILE A 215 2.79 -11.60 6.96
C ILE A 215 2.36 -11.57 8.43
N ALA A 216 1.22 -10.94 8.70
CA ALA A 216 0.62 -10.93 10.02
C ALA A 216 -0.90 -11.11 9.95
N ASN A 217 -1.42 -11.95 10.85
CA ASN A 217 -2.84 -12.08 11.15
C ASN A 217 -2.94 -12.31 12.66
N THR A 218 -3.17 -11.26 13.41
CA THR A 218 -3.16 -11.32 14.87
C THR A 218 -4.14 -10.32 15.46
N THR A 219 -4.43 -10.51 16.74
CA THR A 219 -5.30 -9.62 17.49
C THR A 219 -4.49 -8.96 18.61
N VAL A 220 -4.60 -7.64 18.70
CA VAL A 220 -3.90 -6.81 19.70
C VAL A 220 -4.90 -6.25 20.68
N THR A 221 -4.65 -6.43 21.97
CA THR A 221 -5.49 -5.86 23.04
C THR A 221 -5.11 -4.41 23.30
N ASN A 222 -6.07 -3.52 23.16
CA ASN A 222 -5.88 -2.11 23.45
C ASN A 222 -5.75 -1.88 24.98
N LYS A 223 -4.67 -1.22 25.38
CA LYS A 223 -4.32 -1.01 26.81
C LYS A 223 -5.26 -0.06 27.57
N ILE A 224 -6.02 0.77 26.85
CA ILE A 224 -6.91 1.76 27.43
C ILE A 224 -8.32 1.19 27.58
N SER A 225 -8.83 0.54 26.51
CA SER A 225 -10.22 0.07 26.45
C SER A 225 -10.39 -1.41 26.76
N GLY A 226 -9.32 -2.20 26.74
CA GLY A 226 -9.36 -3.66 26.84
C GLY A 226 -9.96 -4.36 25.61
N ARG A 227 -10.40 -3.59 24.60
CA ARG A 227 -10.95 -4.14 23.36
C ARG A 227 -9.83 -4.66 22.44
N GLN A 228 -10.21 -5.57 21.56
CA GLN A 228 -9.28 -6.14 20.60
C GLN A 228 -9.37 -5.42 19.27
N THR A 229 -8.21 -5.22 18.63
CA THR A 229 -8.03 -4.74 17.27
C THR A 229 -7.44 -5.88 16.45
N LEU A 230 -8.08 -6.25 15.34
CA LEU A 230 -7.51 -7.18 14.36
C LEU A 230 -6.42 -6.46 13.58
N VAL A 231 -5.21 -7.02 13.55
CA VAL A 231 -4.05 -6.48 12.79
C VAL A 231 -3.68 -7.47 11.69
N LEU A 232 -3.68 -6.99 10.46
CA LEU A 232 -3.42 -7.77 9.25
C LEU A 232 -2.32 -7.12 8.40
N ASN A 233 -1.40 -7.95 7.90
CA ASN A 233 -0.39 -7.57 6.90
C ASN A 233 -0.28 -8.67 5.85
N PRO A 234 -0.49 -8.37 4.55
CA PRO A 234 -0.42 -9.38 3.49
C PRO A 234 1.01 -9.77 3.09
N GLY A 235 2.03 -9.09 3.59
CA GLY A 235 3.40 -9.20 3.10
C GLY A 235 3.64 -8.30 1.89
N ALA A 236 4.22 -8.83 0.82
CA ALA A 236 4.66 -8.02 -0.33
C ALA A 236 4.36 -8.69 -1.67
N ASN A 237 4.59 -7.95 -2.76
CA ASN A 237 4.61 -8.43 -4.16
C ASN A 237 3.27 -9.02 -4.63
N ALA A 238 2.15 -8.58 -4.07
CA ALA A 238 0.82 -9.09 -4.41
C ALA A 238 0.72 -10.63 -4.34
N MET A 239 1.49 -11.26 -3.46
CA MET A 239 1.43 -12.72 -3.25
C MET A 239 0.24 -13.13 -2.39
N ASN A 240 -0.19 -12.25 -1.52
CA ASN A 240 -1.32 -12.49 -0.63
C ASN A 240 -2.26 -11.29 -0.58
N ILE A 241 -3.48 -11.56 -0.12
CA ILE A 241 -4.48 -10.57 0.25
C ILE A 241 -4.72 -10.66 1.75
N ALA A 242 -4.71 -9.52 2.45
CA ALA A 242 -5.24 -9.42 3.81
C ALA A 242 -6.74 -9.15 3.74
N GLN A 243 -7.55 -10.05 4.26
CA GLN A 243 -9.01 -9.97 4.26
C GLN A 243 -9.55 -9.95 5.68
N ALA A 244 -10.48 -9.04 5.94
CA ALA A 244 -11.27 -9.02 7.17
C ALA A 244 -12.74 -9.24 6.83
N ASP A 245 -13.31 -10.33 7.31
CA ASP A 245 -14.72 -10.65 7.19
C ASP A 245 -15.47 -10.03 8.37
N ILE A 246 -16.43 -9.14 8.06
CA ILE A 246 -17.19 -8.38 9.06
C ILE A 246 -18.64 -8.84 9.03
N LYS A 247 -19.14 -9.37 10.14
CA LYS A 247 -20.54 -9.72 10.33
C LYS A 247 -21.16 -8.83 11.41
N VAL A 248 -22.17 -8.05 11.01
CA VAL A 248 -22.92 -7.20 11.95
C VAL A 248 -24.33 -7.74 12.11
N THR A 249 -24.74 -8.02 13.35
CA THR A 249 -26.10 -8.46 13.68
C THR A 249 -26.91 -7.25 14.15
N LEU A 250 -28.03 -6.99 13.49
CA LEU A 250 -28.99 -5.97 13.91
C LEU A 250 -30.04 -6.57 14.84
N GLY A 251 -30.45 -5.77 15.83
CA GLY A 251 -31.58 -6.13 16.69
C GLY A 251 -32.94 -5.84 16.04
N PRO A 252 -34.08 -6.28 16.66
CA PRO A 252 -35.42 -6.00 16.18
C PRO A 252 -35.75 -4.51 16.09
N ASP A 253 -35.01 -3.67 16.83
CA ASP A 253 -35.10 -2.21 16.84
C ASP A 253 -34.21 -1.53 15.78
N GLY A 254 -33.60 -2.32 14.90
CA GLY A 254 -32.64 -1.85 13.90
C GLY A 254 -31.28 -1.43 14.49
N LYS A 255 -31.10 -1.50 15.82
CA LYS A 255 -29.83 -1.18 16.44
C LYS A 255 -28.89 -2.35 16.37
N ARG A 256 -27.61 -2.06 16.22
CA ARG A 256 -26.54 -3.07 16.10
C ARG A 256 -26.31 -3.72 17.47
N LYS A 257 -26.41 -5.05 17.54
CA LYS A 257 -26.24 -5.82 18.78
C LYS A 257 -24.88 -6.49 18.90
N LYS A 258 -24.32 -6.96 17.78
CA LYS A 258 -23.06 -7.70 17.79
C LYS A 258 -22.31 -7.47 16.48
N LYS A 259 -20.99 -7.41 16.59
CA LYS A 259 -20.07 -7.48 15.45
C LYS A 259 -19.10 -8.63 15.69
N GLU A 260 -18.84 -9.39 14.65
CA GLU A 260 -17.82 -10.43 14.58
C GLU A 260 -16.88 -10.05 13.45
N ILE A 261 -15.58 -10.11 13.70
CA ILE A 261 -14.56 -9.76 12.73
C ILE A 261 -13.55 -10.91 12.71
N VAL A 262 -13.34 -11.49 11.52
CA VAL A 262 -12.40 -12.58 11.31
C VAL A 262 -11.39 -12.16 10.26
N GLY A 263 -10.10 -12.30 10.57
CA GLY A 263 -9.00 -11.97 9.67
C GLY A 263 -8.45 -13.19 8.96
N ASN A 264 -8.09 -13.02 7.69
CA ASN A 264 -7.40 -14.00 6.88
C ASN A 264 -6.28 -13.35 6.07
N VAL A 265 -5.18 -14.07 5.88
CA VAL A 265 -4.18 -13.74 4.86
C VAL A 265 -4.18 -14.87 3.86
N ILE A 266 -4.57 -14.56 2.63
CA ILE A 266 -4.91 -15.54 1.61
C ILE A 266 -3.84 -15.48 0.53
N ASP A 267 -3.16 -16.61 0.30
CA ASP A 267 -2.21 -16.77 -0.79
C ASP A 267 -2.98 -16.86 -2.12
N ILE A 268 -2.73 -15.90 -3.01
CA ILE A 268 -3.41 -15.85 -4.31
C ILE A 268 -2.55 -16.34 -5.47
N ARG A 269 -1.35 -16.83 -5.21
CA ARG A 269 -0.45 -17.32 -6.26
C ARG A 269 -1.01 -18.50 -7.06
N GLY A 270 -1.93 -19.25 -6.45
CA GLY A 270 -2.67 -20.33 -7.11
C GLY A 270 -3.86 -19.88 -7.98
N GLU A 271 -4.28 -18.63 -7.88
CA GLU A 271 -5.36 -18.11 -8.73
C GLU A 271 -4.91 -18.01 -10.20
N GLN A 272 -5.83 -18.24 -11.14
CA GLN A 272 -5.55 -17.98 -12.54
C GLN A 272 -5.54 -16.46 -12.81
N PRO A 273 -4.61 -15.93 -13.62
CA PRO A 273 -4.66 -14.55 -14.04
C PRO A 273 -5.99 -14.21 -14.75
N ASP A 274 -6.56 -13.07 -14.44
CA ASP A 274 -7.78 -12.59 -15.09
C ASP A 274 -7.49 -12.16 -16.54
N SER A 275 -7.84 -13.02 -17.49
CA SER A 275 -7.56 -12.77 -18.91
C SER A 275 -8.34 -11.59 -19.48
N VAL A 276 -9.54 -11.30 -18.96
CA VAL A 276 -10.32 -10.13 -19.39
C VAL A 276 -9.65 -8.85 -18.92
N PHE A 277 -9.29 -8.79 -17.65
CA PHE A 277 -8.53 -7.67 -17.08
C PHE A 277 -7.22 -7.43 -17.85
N LEU A 278 -6.44 -8.48 -18.12
CA LEU A 278 -5.19 -8.38 -18.88
C LEU A 278 -5.43 -7.88 -20.31
N SER A 279 -6.53 -8.27 -20.96
CA SER A 279 -6.83 -7.84 -22.33
C SER A 279 -7.03 -6.33 -22.47
N HIS A 280 -7.48 -5.65 -21.42
CA HIS A 280 -7.66 -4.20 -21.40
C HIS A 280 -6.34 -3.42 -21.42
N TYR A 281 -5.22 -4.08 -21.10
CA TYR A 281 -3.87 -3.49 -20.98
C TYR A 281 -2.87 -4.04 -21.99
N THR A 282 -3.34 -4.68 -23.07
CA THR A 282 -2.48 -5.30 -24.08
C THR A 282 -1.56 -4.28 -24.75
N LYS A 283 -2.06 -3.07 -25.04
CA LYS A 283 -1.27 -2.00 -25.64
C LYS A 283 -0.15 -1.57 -24.69
N GLU A 284 -0.48 -1.26 -23.46
CA GLU A 284 0.45 -0.83 -22.40
C GLU A 284 1.53 -1.88 -22.16
N PHE A 285 1.15 -3.15 -22.13
CA PHE A 285 2.09 -4.26 -22.03
C PHE A 285 3.11 -4.28 -23.19
N ASN A 286 2.62 -4.10 -24.42
CA ASN A 286 3.49 -4.08 -25.59
C ASN A 286 4.43 -2.86 -25.58
N ASP A 287 3.94 -1.69 -25.15
CA ASP A 287 4.77 -0.49 -25.05
C ASP A 287 5.89 -0.66 -24.02
N ILE A 288 5.56 -1.19 -22.83
CA ILE A 288 6.55 -1.49 -21.79
C ILE A 288 7.54 -2.55 -22.26
N ARG A 289 7.06 -3.62 -22.91
CA ARG A 289 7.90 -4.67 -23.46
C ARG A 289 8.87 -4.11 -24.50
N ASN A 290 8.38 -3.30 -25.43
CA ASN A 290 9.20 -2.65 -26.44
C ASN A 290 10.29 -1.78 -25.79
N PHE A 291 9.92 -1.00 -24.78
CA PHE A 291 10.87 -0.19 -24.02
C PHE A 291 11.94 -1.05 -23.33
N THR A 292 11.55 -2.11 -22.62
CA THR A 292 12.46 -2.94 -21.82
C THR A 292 13.33 -3.87 -22.64
N THR A 293 12.93 -4.17 -23.88
CA THR A 293 13.70 -5.06 -24.78
C THR A 293 14.59 -4.31 -25.77
N GLN A 294 14.65 -2.98 -25.71
CA GLN A 294 15.57 -2.21 -26.53
C GLN A 294 17.02 -2.57 -26.24
N VAL A 295 17.77 -2.81 -27.31
CA VAL A 295 19.21 -3.04 -27.18
C VAL A 295 19.90 -1.70 -26.90
N ILE A 296 20.32 -1.49 -25.66
CA ILE A 296 21.01 -0.28 -25.20
C ILE A 296 22.54 -0.39 -25.26
N GLY A 297 23.06 -1.60 -25.43
CA GLY A 297 24.51 -1.85 -25.48
C GLY A 297 24.82 -3.32 -25.71
N ARG A 298 26.10 -3.62 -25.84
CA ARG A 298 26.63 -4.98 -25.99
C ARG A 298 27.80 -5.19 -25.05
N ASN A 299 27.75 -6.26 -24.27
CA ASN A 299 28.90 -6.74 -23.51
C ASN A 299 29.78 -7.66 -24.35
N LYS A 300 31.09 -7.54 -24.19
CA LYS A 300 32.06 -8.48 -24.81
C LYS A 300 32.19 -9.75 -23.96
N ASN A 301 31.97 -9.65 -22.68
CA ASN A 301 32.11 -10.75 -21.73
C ASN A 301 30.77 -11.05 -21.05
N GLU A 302 30.62 -12.28 -20.61
CA GLU A 302 29.49 -12.64 -19.74
C GLU A 302 29.59 -11.91 -18.40
N LEU A 303 28.48 -11.36 -17.92
CA LEU A 303 28.37 -10.74 -16.61
C LEU A 303 27.53 -11.66 -15.71
N ASP A 304 28.21 -12.36 -14.79
CA ASP A 304 27.58 -13.27 -13.84
C ASP A 304 27.70 -12.72 -12.41
N THR A 305 26.59 -12.80 -11.66
CA THR A 305 26.53 -12.39 -10.25
C THR A 305 26.88 -13.50 -9.28
N ARG A 306 26.88 -14.77 -9.71
CA ARG A 306 27.07 -15.94 -8.83
C ARG A 306 28.44 -15.96 -8.17
N SER A 307 29.46 -15.50 -8.88
CA SER A 307 30.82 -15.41 -8.36
C SER A 307 30.95 -14.43 -7.19
N ALA A 308 30.05 -13.44 -7.09
CA ALA A 308 30.07 -12.44 -6.00
C ALA A 308 29.90 -13.02 -4.61
N TYR A 309 29.35 -14.22 -4.46
CA TYR A 309 29.25 -14.91 -3.17
C TYR A 309 30.60 -15.44 -2.65
N PHE A 310 31.60 -15.56 -3.54
CA PHE A 310 32.87 -16.22 -3.23
C PHE A 310 34.10 -15.35 -3.49
N GLY A 311 33.89 -14.13 -4.02
CA GLY A 311 34.99 -13.22 -4.37
C GLY A 311 34.56 -12.12 -5.33
N SER A 312 35.50 -11.57 -6.10
CA SER A 312 35.20 -10.54 -7.09
C SER A 312 34.30 -11.06 -8.21
N SER A 313 33.40 -10.21 -8.70
CA SER A 313 32.46 -10.51 -9.77
C SER A 313 32.54 -9.42 -10.82
N ALA A 314 32.65 -9.82 -12.08
CA ALA A 314 32.66 -8.87 -13.20
C ALA A 314 31.41 -7.99 -13.26
N PHE A 315 30.26 -8.51 -12.81
CA PHE A 315 29.03 -7.74 -12.72
C PHE A 315 29.06 -6.70 -11.61
N VAL A 316 29.52 -7.09 -10.40
CA VAL A 316 29.66 -6.18 -9.26
C VAL A 316 30.71 -5.09 -9.55
N ASP A 317 31.86 -5.48 -10.12
CA ASP A 317 32.90 -4.55 -10.55
C ASP A 317 32.37 -3.55 -11.62
N PHE A 318 31.50 -4.02 -12.52
CA PHE A 318 30.85 -3.15 -13.49
C PHE A 318 29.92 -2.13 -12.84
N ILE A 319 29.13 -2.55 -11.84
CA ILE A 319 28.28 -1.64 -11.04
C ILE A 319 29.14 -0.57 -10.34
N HIS A 320 30.20 -1.00 -9.65
CA HIS A 320 31.11 -0.07 -8.98
C HIS A 320 31.71 0.96 -9.93
N ARG A 321 32.18 0.52 -11.11
CA ARG A 321 32.71 1.44 -12.13
C ARG A 321 31.67 2.45 -12.61
N ILE A 322 30.41 2.04 -12.79
CA ILE A 322 29.34 2.97 -13.15
C ILE A 322 29.11 3.98 -12.03
N GLN A 323 29.02 3.51 -10.77
CA GLN A 323 28.82 4.37 -9.61
C GLN A 323 29.94 5.41 -9.49
N LEU A 324 31.19 5.00 -9.58
CA LEU A 324 32.35 5.90 -9.55
C LEU A 324 32.32 6.91 -10.70
N ALA A 325 31.99 6.45 -11.91
CA ALA A 325 31.95 7.31 -13.10
C ALA A 325 30.82 8.36 -13.04
N VAL A 326 29.67 8.00 -12.49
CA VAL A 326 28.50 8.89 -12.40
C VAL A 326 28.60 9.87 -11.23
N THR A 327 29.12 9.42 -10.10
CA THR A 327 29.18 10.22 -8.87
C THR A 327 30.45 11.05 -8.74
N GLY A 328 31.53 10.63 -9.42
CA GLY A 328 32.87 11.21 -9.20
C GLY A 328 33.46 10.86 -7.83
N ALA A 329 32.93 9.86 -7.15
CA ALA A 329 33.43 9.40 -5.86
C ALA A 329 34.73 8.60 -6.01
N ASP A 330 35.55 8.59 -4.96
CA ASP A 330 36.83 7.84 -4.94
C ASP A 330 36.65 6.38 -4.51
N ILE A 331 35.53 6.06 -3.87
CA ILE A 331 35.21 4.72 -3.33
C ILE A 331 33.74 4.37 -3.66
N SER A 332 33.52 3.12 -3.99
CA SER A 332 32.20 2.54 -4.22
C SER A 332 32.06 1.15 -3.61
#